data_5180d3f848c2f9e3326912b06231a9fc
#
_entry.id   5180d3f848c2f9e3326912b06231a9fc
#
_cell.length_a   1.000
_cell.length_b   1.000
_cell.length_c   1.000
_cell.angle_alpha   90.00
_cell.angle_beta   90.00
_cell.angle_gamma   90.00
#
_symmetry.space_group_name_H-M   'P 1'
#
loop_
_entity.id
_entity.type
_entity.pdbx_description
1 polymer ?
#
loop_
_entity_poly.entity_id
_entity_poly.type
_entity_poly.pdbx_seq_one_letter_code
_entity_poly.pdbx_strand_id
1 'polypeptide(L)'
;MTRPEFEAMVAKFPYYENRWGYMSAALAQATNLIGRHGLRTALELGAPVLPIIVGADVMDKKARPELDPSVSIRVFDATQAPWPVGDKAYDLFMALQVFEHLTDRQREAFLEVRRIARHAIISLPIDWVMEDPRNCHHQISNERVLSWFAPIVPTRIVKGTGGHRRRLIYVFEDLPAPA
;
A
#
# COMPACT_ATOMS: atom_id res chain seq x y z
N MET A 1 9.67 7.23 -6.50
CA MET A 1 9.03 7.84 -7.70
C MET A 1 9.06 9.35 -7.59
N THR A 2 9.57 10.04 -8.60
CA THR A 2 9.54 11.51 -8.74
C THR A 2 8.31 11.95 -9.54
N ARG A 3 8.02 13.26 -9.55
CA ARG A 3 6.91 13.79 -10.36
C ARG A 3 7.10 13.55 -11.88
N PRO A 4 8.28 13.78 -12.47
CA PRO A 4 8.51 13.45 -13.88
C PRO A 4 8.34 11.96 -14.22
N GLU A 5 8.78 11.04 -13.34
CA GLU A 5 8.55 9.61 -13.53
C GLU A 5 7.06 9.27 -13.50
N PHE A 6 6.29 9.90 -12.61
CA PHE A 6 4.84 9.74 -12.58
C PHE A 6 4.18 10.23 -13.86
N GLU A 7 4.57 11.41 -14.37
CA GLU A 7 4.03 11.97 -15.62
C GLU A 7 4.37 11.09 -16.83
N ALA A 8 5.59 10.55 -16.89
CA ALA A 8 5.97 9.59 -17.91
C ALA A 8 5.18 8.27 -17.82
N MET A 9 4.85 7.83 -16.62
CA MET A 9 3.97 6.68 -16.38
C MET A 9 2.55 6.98 -16.86
N VAL A 10 1.99 8.14 -16.52
CA VAL A 10 0.64 8.54 -16.93
C VAL A 10 0.51 8.65 -18.46
N ALA A 11 1.55 9.13 -19.15
CA ALA A 11 1.55 9.20 -20.60
C ALA A 11 1.36 7.83 -21.28
N LYS A 12 1.86 6.76 -20.64
CA LYS A 12 1.68 5.36 -21.11
C LYS A 12 0.42 4.71 -20.53
N PHE A 13 0.01 5.10 -19.33
CA PHE A 13 -1.08 4.51 -18.55
C PHE A 13 -2.00 5.61 -17.98
N PRO A 14 -2.90 6.20 -18.80
CA PRO A 14 -3.77 7.31 -18.40
C PRO A 14 -4.65 7.03 -17.16
N TYR A 15 -4.88 5.76 -16.86
CA TYR A 15 -5.58 5.31 -15.65
C TYR A 15 -5.03 5.92 -14.36
N TYR A 16 -3.75 6.31 -14.32
CA TYR A 16 -3.10 6.89 -13.14
C TYR A 16 -3.20 8.42 -13.04
N GLU A 17 -3.73 9.12 -14.04
CA GLU A 17 -3.69 10.59 -14.16
C GLU A 17 -4.07 11.34 -12.87
N ASN A 18 -5.14 10.93 -12.21
CA ASN A 18 -5.66 11.60 -11.03
C ASN A 18 -5.15 11.03 -9.70
N ARG A 19 -4.02 10.30 -9.72
CA ARG A 19 -3.53 9.58 -8.53
C ARG A 19 -2.35 10.24 -7.84
N TRP A 20 -1.70 11.21 -8.47
CA TRP A 20 -0.52 11.86 -7.89
C TRP A 20 -0.74 12.41 -6.49
N GLY A 21 -1.87 13.04 -6.25
CA GLY A 21 -2.13 13.70 -4.96
C GLY A 21 -2.02 12.74 -3.78
N TYR A 22 -2.70 11.58 -3.81
CA TYR A 22 -2.59 10.63 -2.71
C TYR A 22 -1.28 9.82 -2.73
N MET A 23 -0.72 9.56 -3.90
CA MET A 23 0.56 8.86 -4.03
C MET A 23 1.69 9.71 -3.47
N SER A 24 1.73 11.01 -3.79
CA SER A 24 2.73 11.93 -3.23
C SER A 24 2.55 12.14 -1.72
N ALA A 25 1.32 12.14 -1.23
CA ALA A 25 1.07 12.19 0.21
C ALA A 25 1.58 10.93 0.93
N ALA A 26 1.39 9.74 0.34
CA ALA A 26 1.94 8.49 0.87
C ALA A 26 3.47 8.49 0.79
N LEU A 27 4.05 8.95 -0.31
CA LEU A 27 5.50 9.10 -0.47
C LEU A 27 6.09 10.04 0.58
N ALA A 28 5.43 11.16 0.89
CA ALA A 28 5.88 12.06 1.94
C ALA A 28 5.92 11.37 3.32
N GLN A 29 4.93 10.51 3.64
CA GLN A 29 4.97 9.71 4.86
C GLN A 29 6.13 8.69 4.84
N ALA A 30 6.34 8.01 3.73
CA ALA A 30 7.46 7.07 3.56
C ALA A 30 8.82 7.77 3.72
N THR A 31 9.01 8.91 3.04
CA THR A 31 10.24 9.71 3.15
C THR A 31 10.51 10.16 4.58
N ASN A 32 9.45 10.55 5.30
CA ASN A 32 9.57 10.93 6.72
C ASN A 32 10.01 9.74 7.58
N LEU A 33 9.40 8.56 7.40
CA LEU A 33 9.79 7.34 8.13
C LEU A 33 11.24 6.94 7.80
N ILE A 34 11.60 6.93 6.52
CA ILE A 34 12.95 6.60 6.05
C ILE A 34 13.97 7.54 6.72
N GLY A 35 13.71 8.84 6.72
CA GLY A 35 14.62 9.83 7.32
C GLY A 35 14.74 9.70 8.84
N ARG A 36 13.63 9.44 9.55
CA ARG A 36 13.65 9.33 11.01
C ARG A 36 14.25 8.03 11.53
N HIS A 37 14.02 6.92 10.84
CA HIS A 37 14.39 5.58 11.31
C HIS A 37 15.56 4.96 10.53
N GLY A 38 16.06 5.64 9.48
CA GLY A 38 17.16 5.11 8.65
C GLY A 38 16.79 3.84 7.88
N LEU A 39 15.53 3.73 7.43
CA LEU A 39 15.02 2.53 6.76
C LEU A 39 15.76 2.28 5.43
N ARG A 40 16.04 1.02 5.12
CA ARG A 40 16.83 0.61 3.96
C ARG A 40 16.11 -0.33 3.01
N THR A 41 15.15 -1.09 3.51
CA THR A 41 14.43 -2.11 2.74
C THR A 41 12.94 -1.81 2.71
N ALA A 42 12.32 -1.92 1.54
CA ALA A 42 10.88 -1.72 1.39
C ALA A 42 10.26 -2.78 0.49
N LEU A 43 9.01 -3.14 0.79
CA LEU A 43 8.15 -3.99 -0.05
C LEU A 43 6.88 -3.22 -0.39
N GLU A 44 6.56 -3.13 -1.67
CA GLU A 44 5.26 -2.62 -2.14
C GLU A 44 4.36 -3.76 -2.61
N LEU A 45 3.17 -3.86 -2.04
CA LEU A 45 2.14 -4.77 -2.50
C LEU A 45 1.28 -4.09 -3.56
N GLY A 46 1.18 -4.70 -4.74
CA GLY A 46 0.35 -4.19 -5.83
C GLY A 46 0.85 -2.86 -6.39
N ALA A 47 2.16 -2.70 -6.53
CA ALA A 47 2.74 -1.47 -7.07
C ALA A 47 2.14 -1.10 -8.45
N PRO A 48 2.02 0.19 -8.76
CA PRO A 48 1.77 0.62 -10.14
C PRO A 48 2.93 0.19 -11.06
N VAL A 49 3.03 0.76 -12.25
CA VAL A 49 4.12 0.45 -13.21
C VAL A 49 5.52 0.66 -12.62
N LEU A 50 5.66 1.61 -11.69
CA LEU A 50 6.89 1.83 -10.92
C LEU A 50 6.53 1.84 -9.42
N PRO A 51 7.33 1.22 -8.55
CA PRO A 51 7.15 1.37 -7.13
C PRO A 51 7.31 2.85 -6.73
N ILE A 52 6.54 3.27 -5.72
CA ILE A 52 6.63 4.64 -5.22
C ILE A 52 7.98 4.89 -4.56
N ILE A 53 8.49 3.89 -3.86
CA ILE A 53 9.82 3.94 -3.25
C ILE A 53 10.82 3.35 -4.22
N VAL A 54 11.80 4.16 -4.62
CA VAL A 54 12.90 3.69 -5.47
C VAL A 54 13.68 2.59 -4.76
N GLY A 55 13.87 1.46 -5.46
CA GLY A 55 14.56 0.29 -4.92
C GLY A 55 13.71 -0.62 -4.03
N ALA A 56 12.40 -0.37 -3.90
CA ALA A 56 11.51 -1.29 -3.23
C ALA A 56 11.33 -2.59 -4.05
N ASP A 57 11.28 -3.72 -3.36
CA ASP A 57 10.76 -4.96 -3.93
C ASP A 57 9.25 -4.84 -4.14
N VAL A 58 8.72 -5.59 -5.10
CA VAL A 58 7.29 -5.62 -5.39
C VAL A 58 6.74 -7.02 -5.16
N MET A 59 5.55 -7.10 -4.56
CA MET A 59 4.74 -8.32 -4.53
C MET A 59 3.41 -8.04 -5.23
N ASP A 60 3.02 -8.91 -6.16
CA ASP A 60 1.76 -8.77 -6.88
C ASP A 60 1.19 -10.15 -7.19
N LYS A 61 -0.13 -10.24 -7.33
CA LYS A 61 -0.84 -11.48 -7.69
C LYS A 61 -0.47 -11.98 -9.09
N LYS A 62 -0.03 -11.09 -9.97
CA LYS A 62 0.33 -11.38 -11.36
C LYS A 62 1.71 -10.88 -11.69
N ALA A 63 2.37 -11.56 -12.62
CA ALA A 63 3.53 -10.98 -13.27
C ALA A 63 3.18 -9.63 -13.91
N ARG A 64 4.07 -8.67 -13.79
CA ARG A 64 3.90 -7.29 -14.25
C ARG A 64 4.98 -6.98 -15.29
N PRO A 65 4.80 -7.43 -16.56
CA PRO A 65 5.81 -7.22 -17.59
C PRO A 65 6.04 -5.75 -17.92
N GLU A 66 5.12 -4.87 -17.53
CA GLU A 66 5.24 -3.41 -17.65
C GLU A 66 6.13 -2.77 -16.59
N LEU A 67 6.50 -3.49 -15.53
CA LEU A 67 7.47 -2.99 -14.55
C LEU A 67 8.86 -2.86 -15.17
N ASP A 68 9.63 -1.91 -14.66
CA ASP A 68 11.04 -1.79 -15.00
C ASP A 68 11.78 -3.11 -14.69
N PRO A 69 12.58 -3.65 -15.62
CA PRO A 69 13.30 -4.92 -15.41
C PRO A 69 14.24 -4.94 -14.19
N SER A 70 14.64 -3.77 -13.68
CA SER A 70 15.44 -3.67 -12.44
C SER A 70 14.63 -3.87 -11.15
N VAL A 71 13.29 -3.86 -11.24
CA VAL A 71 12.42 -4.04 -10.07
C VAL A 71 12.29 -5.54 -9.77
N SER A 72 12.68 -5.92 -8.56
CA SER A 72 12.44 -7.27 -8.05
C SER A 72 10.95 -7.50 -7.82
N ILE A 73 10.37 -8.45 -8.53
CA ILE A 73 8.95 -8.80 -8.38
C ILE A 73 8.77 -10.23 -7.85
N ARG A 74 7.97 -10.37 -6.82
CA ARG A 74 7.51 -11.65 -6.29
C ARG A 74 6.04 -11.85 -6.66
N VAL A 75 5.78 -12.84 -7.52
CA VAL A 75 4.40 -13.18 -7.91
C VAL A 75 3.78 -14.03 -6.81
N PHE A 76 2.78 -13.48 -6.12
CA PHE A 76 2.09 -14.16 -5.03
C PHE A 76 0.72 -13.53 -4.76
N ASP A 77 -0.29 -14.35 -4.48
CA ASP A 77 -1.63 -13.89 -4.09
C ASP A 77 -1.66 -13.57 -2.59
N ALA A 78 -1.71 -12.30 -2.25
CA ALA A 78 -1.72 -11.82 -0.86
C ALA A 78 -2.97 -12.23 -0.03
N THR A 79 -3.96 -12.88 -0.65
CA THR A 79 -5.08 -13.51 0.08
C THR A 79 -4.67 -14.85 0.69
N GLN A 80 -3.51 -15.41 0.31
CA GLN A 80 -2.93 -16.63 0.88
C GLN A 80 -1.97 -16.27 2.01
N ALA A 81 -1.86 -17.15 3.00
CA ALA A 81 -0.87 -17.05 4.07
C ALA A 81 -0.20 -18.43 4.29
N PRO A 82 1.05 -18.48 4.75
CA PRO A 82 1.96 -17.37 5.01
C PRO A 82 2.51 -16.76 3.72
N TRP A 83 2.82 -15.46 3.74
CA TRP A 83 3.50 -14.82 2.62
C TRP A 83 4.94 -15.33 2.50
N PRO A 84 5.46 -15.53 1.28
CA PRO A 84 6.79 -16.09 1.04
C PRO A 84 7.92 -15.08 1.33
N VAL A 85 7.87 -14.47 2.51
CA VAL A 85 8.76 -13.42 3.02
C VAL A 85 9.12 -13.77 4.46
N GLY A 86 10.39 -13.64 4.81
CA GLY A 86 10.86 -13.88 6.19
C GLY A 86 10.37 -12.84 7.19
N ASP A 87 10.42 -13.19 8.49
CA ASP A 87 10.02 -12.29 9.56
C ASP A 87 10.92 -11.06 9.60
N LYS A 88 10.28 -9.88 9.70
CA LYS A 88 10.96 -8.57 9.73
C LYS A 88 12.01 -8.37 8.63
N ALA A 89 11.78 -9.02 7.47
CA ALA A 89 12.68 -8.91 6.32
C ALA A 89 12.70 -7.49 5.72
N TYR A 90 11.64 -6.71 5.95
CA TYR A 90 11.55 -5.34 5.46
C TYR A 90 11.42 -4.33 6.60
N ASP A 91 12.04 -3.18 6.40
CA ASP A 91 11.85 -2.04 7.29
C ASP A 91 10.49 -1.37 7.05
N LEU A 92 10.04 -1.29 5.77
CA LEU A 92 8.81 -0.63 5.38
C LEU A 92 7.98 -1.49 4.44
N PHE A 93 6.70 -1.65 4.74
CA PHE A 93 5.69 -2.19 3.85
C PHE A 93 4.79 -1.08 3.32
N MET A 94 4.44 -1.14 2.03
CA MET A 94 3.46 -0.24 1.44
C MET A 94 2.40 -0.99 0.64
N ALA A 95 1.14 -0.54 0.76
CA ALA A 95 0.04 -0.99 -0.08
C ALA A 95 -0.89 0.19 -0.37
N LEU A 96 -0.97 0.60 -1.64
CA LEU A 96 -1.75 1.75 -2.04
C LEU A 96 -2.95 1.33 -2.89
N GLN A 97 -4.15 1.37 -2.30
CA GLN A 97 -5.41 0.94 -2.93
C GLN A 97 -5.34 -0.56 -3.32
N VAL A 98 -4.98 -1.41 -2.37
CA VAL A 98 -4.85 -2.86 -2.57
C VAL A 98 -5.66 -3.65 -1.54
N PHE A 99 -5.66 -3.24 -0.27
CA PHE A 99 -6.29 -4.00 0.80
C PHE A 99 -7.80 -4.21 0.59
N GLU A 100 -8.48 -3.28 -0.07
CA GLU A 100 -9.90 -3.42 -0.45
C GLU A 100 -10.17 -4.61 -1.38
N HIS A 101 -9.15 -5.08 -2.10
CA HIS A 101 -9.27 -6.22 -3.03
C HIS A 101 -8.99 -7.58 -2.38
N LEU A 102 -8.64 -7.65 -1.10
CA LEU A 102 -8.25 -8.89 -0.43
C LEU A 102 -9.43 -9.76 0.06
N THR A 103 -10.65 -9.48 -0.39
CA THR A 103 -11.84 -10.34 -0.23
C THR A 103 -11.96 -11.01 1.15
N ASP A 104 -12.22 -10.22 2.20
CA ASP A 104 -12.38 -10.65 3.59
C ASP A 104 -11.11 -11.24 4.26
N ARG A 105 -9.94 -11.13 3.60
CA ARG A 105 -8.64 -11.54 4.14
C ARG A 105 -7.77 -10.37 4.64
N GLN A 106 -8.35 -9.18 4.81
CA GLN A 106 -7.60 -7.99 5.20
C GLN A 106 -6.93 -8.14 6.55
N ARG A 107 -7.60 -8.79 7.51
CA ARG A 107 -7.04 -9.00 8.85
C ARG A 107 -5.85 -9.96 8.82
N GLU A 108 -5.98 -11.09 8.13
CA GLU A 108 -4.89 -12.06 7.93
C GLU A 108 -3.72 -11.43 7.19
N ALA A 109 -4.00 -10.66 6.14
CA ALA A 109 -2.98 -9.91 5.41
C ALA A 109 -2.27 -8.90 6.31
N PHE A 110 -2.98 -8.23 7.23
CA PHE A 110 -2.34 -7.31 8.17
C PHE A 110 -1.49 -8.04 9.22
N LEU A 111 -1.87 -9.25 9.64
CA LEU A 111 -0.98 -10.08 10.47
C LEU A 111 0.33 -10.41 9.72
N GLU A 112 0.25 -10.73 8.42
CA GLU A 112 1.44 -10.94 7.61
C GLU A 112 2.27 -9.65 7.47
N VAL A 113 1.65 -8.48 7.26
CA VAL A 113 2.36 -7.19 7.28
C VAL A 113 3.14 -7.01 8.59
N ARG A 114 2.50 -7.27 9.73
CA ARG A 114 3.15 -7.20 11.05
C ARG A 114 4.31 -8.19 11.20
N ARG A 115 4.18 -9.36 10.59
CA ARG A 115 5.24 -10.37 10.61
C ARG A 115 6.44 -9.95 9.79
N ILE A 116 6.23 -9.46 8.57
CA ILE A 116 7.30 -9.23 7.59
C ILE A 116 7.95 -7.85 7.68
N ALA A 117 7.26 -6.85 8.25
CA ALA A 117 7.73 -5.46 8.24
C ALA A 117 7.74 -4.81 9.63
N ARG A 118 8.61 -3.79 9.79
CA ARG A 118 8.73 -2.98 11.01
C ARG A 118 7.74 -1.80 11.00
N HIS A 119 7.54 -1.20 9.84
CA HIS A 119 6.65 -0.07 9.62
C HIS A 119 5.74 -0.36 8.44
N ALA A 120 4.56 0.27 8.39
CA ALA A 120 3.68 0.12 7.23
C ALA A 120 2.96 1.43 6.87
N ILE A 121 2.68 1.57 5.57
CA ILE A 121 1.81 2.61 5.02
C ILE A 121 0.77 1.93 4.13
N ILE A 122 -0.50 2.07 4.49
CA ILE A 122 -1.62 1.47 3.75
C ILE A 122 -2.60 2.56 3.38
N SER A 123 -2.92 2.72 2.10
CA SER A 123 -3.95 3.66 1.69
C SER A 123 -5.19 2.95 1.15
N LEU A 124 -6.36 3.50 1.47
CA LEU A 124 -7.65 2.92 1.16
C LEU A 124 -8.65 3.98 0.66
N PRO A 125 -9.57 3.59 -0.23
CA PRO A 125 -10.73 4.40 -0.57
C PRO A 125 -11.68 4.43 0.63
N ILE A 126 -12.21 5.61 0.96
CA ILE A 126 -13.12 5.74 2.11
C ILE A 126 -14.41 6.44 1.68
N ASP A 127 -15.54 5.82 2.03
CA ASP A 127 -16.89 6.31 1.77
C ASP A 127 -17.20 6.52 0.27
N TRP A 128 -16.57 5.73 -0.61
CA TRP A 128 -16.89 5.82 -2.03
C TRP A 128 -18.25 5.19 -2.31
N VAL A 129 -19.10 5.91 -3.00
CA VAL A 129 -20.36 5.36 -3.54
C VAL A 129 -20.09 4.85 -4.96
N MET A 130 -20.27 3.55 -5.16
CA MET A 130 -20.14 2.89 -6.45
C MET A 130 -21.52 2.48 -6.96
N GLU A 131 -21.71 2.45 -8.27
CA GLU A 131 -22.99 2.02 -8.88
C GLU A 131 -23.34 0.58 -8.55
N ASP A 132 -22.35 -0.33 -8.55
CA ASP A 132 -22.51 -1.71 -8.06
C ASP A 132 -22.13 -1.77 -6.58
N PRO A 133 -23.08 -2.05 -5.67
CA PRO A 133 -22.80 -2.20 -4.23
C PRO A 133 -21.85 -3.35 -3.90
N ARG A 134 -21.67 -4.33 -4.81
CA ARG A 134 -20.73 -5.44 -4.63
C ARG A 134 -19.29 -5.05 -4.98
N ASN A 135 -19.06 -3.85 -5.51
CA ASN A 135 -17.72 -3.35 -5.80
C ASN A 135 -16.92 -3.24 -4.50
N CYS A 136 -15.71 -3.76 -4.48
CA CYS A 136 -14.84 -3.78 -3.31
C CYS A 136 -14.50 -2.38 -2.74
N HIS A 137 -14.71 -1.31 -3.53
CA HIS A 137 -14.52 0.07 -3.09
C HIS A 137 -15.80 0.70 -2.49
N HIS A 138 -16.96 0.00 -2.57
CA HIS A 138 -18.24 0.59 -2.17
C HIS A 138 -18.34 0.72 -0.65
N GLN A 139 -18.55 1.96 -0.18
CA GLN A 139 -18.86 2.32 1.20
C GLN A 139 -17.95 1.68 2.27
N ILE A 140 -16.64 1.63 1.99
CA ILE A 140 -15.68 1.24 3.02
C ILE A 140 -15.58 2.38 4.03
N SER A 141 -16.09 2.16 5.26
CA SER A 141 -15.96 3.15 6.32
C SER A 141 -14.59 3.09 7.01
N ASN A 142 -14.19 4.20 7.62
CA ASN A 142 -12.96 4.23 8.41
C ASN A 142 -12.98 3.21 9.58
N GLU A 143 -14.13 3.04 10.23
CA GLU A 143 -14.33 2.09 11.32
C GLU A 143 -14.10 0.64 10.85
N ARG A 144 -14.63 0.30 9.66
CA ARG A 144 -14.40 -1.01 9.03
C ARG A 144 -12.92 -1.23 8.79
N VAL A 145 -12.21 -0.24 8.26
CA VAL A 145 -10.76 -0.33 8.01
C VAL A 145 -10.00 -0.53 9.33
N LEU A 146 -10.31 0.24 10.37
CA LEU A 146 -9.67 0.09 11.67
C LEU A 146 -9.93 -1.29 12.30
N SER A 147 -11.07 -1.92 12.02
CA SER A 147 -11.34 -3.29 12.48
C SER A 147 -10.43 -4.34 11.84
N TRP A 148 -9.96 -4.11 10.61
CA TRP A 148 -8.97 -5.00 9.97
C TRP A 148 -7.61 -4.95 10.66
N PHE A 149 -7.26 -3.80 11.22
CA PHE A 149 -5.97 -3.56 11.86
C PHE A 149 -5.96 -3.90 13.35
N ALA A 150 -7.14 -4.07 13.97
CA ALA A 150 -7.26 -4.30 15.41
C ALA A 150 -6.45 -5.52 15.89
N PRO A 151 -5.81 -5.44 17.07
CA PRO A 151 -5.86 -4.34 18.04
C PRO A 151 -4.87 -3.20 17.79
N ILE A 152 -4.15 -3.20 16.66
CA ILE A 152 -3.15 -2.20 16.35
C ILE A 152 -3.83 -0.92 15.85
N VAL A 153 -3.45 0.20 16.43
CA VAL A 153 -3.93 1.53 16.03
C VAL A 153 -2.87 2.21 15.16
N PRO A 154 -3.24 2.82 14.03
CA PRO A 154 -2.29 3.60 13.24
C PRO A 154 -1.67 4.72 14.07
N THR A 155 -0.37 4.94 13.94
CA THR A 155 0.33 6.07 14.57
C THR A 155 -0.19 7.41 14.02
N ARG A 156 -0.57 7.42 12.74
CA ARG A 156 -1.21 8.57 12.07
C ARG A 156 -2.18 8.09 11.01
N ILE A 157 -3.21 8.91 10.78
CA ILE A 157 -4.09 8.80 9.62
C ILE A 157 -4.02 10.13 8.86
N VAL A 158 -3.63 10.06 7.60
CA VAL A 158 -3.44 11.22 6.74
C VAL A 158 -4.46 11.19 5.60
N LYS A 159 -5.05 12.33 5.27
CA LYS A 159 -5.94 12.44 4.11
C LYS A 159 -5.09 12.49 2.84
N GLY A 160 -5.36 11.58 1.92
CA GLY A 160 -4.82 11.65 0.56
C GLY A 160 -5.41 12.88 -0.17
N THR A 161 -4.54 13.65 -0.82
CA THR A 161 -4.93 14.83 -1.59
C THR A 161 -5.19 14.48 -3.06
N GLY A 162 -5.98 15.31 -3.75
CA GLY A 162 -6.28 15.16 -5.18
C GLY A 162 -7.47 14.24 -5.48
N GLY A 163 -8.23 14.60 -6.53
CA GLY A 163 -9.44 13.91 -6.96
C GLY A 163 -10.66 14.19 -6.05
N HIS A 164 -11.83 13.81 -6.54
CA HIS A 164 -13.10 14.03 -5.83
C HIS A 164 -13.39 12.95 -4.77
N ARG A 165 -12.60 11.87 -4.72
CA ARG A 165 -12.86 10.71 -3.88
C ARG A 165 -11.90 10.67 -2.70
N ARG A 166 -12.47 10.55 -1.49
CA ARG A 166 -11.74 10.50 -0.23
C ARG A 166 -10.85 9.25 -0.17
N ARG A 167 -9.58 9.45 0.18
CA ARG A 167 -8.65 8.37 0.54
C ARG A 167 -8.02 8.68 1.88
N LEU A 168 -7.83 7.64 2.70
CA LEU A 168 -7.05 7.75 3.92
C LEU A 168 -5.78 6.92 3.78
N ILE A 169 -4.72 7.42 4.38
CA ILE A 169 -3.39 6.80 4.44
C ILE A 169 -3.13 6.51 5.91
N TYR A 170 -3.04 5.24 6.25
CA TYR A 170 -2.78 4.73 7.59
C TYR A 170 -1.29 4.45 7.72
N VAL A 171 -0.66 5.10 8.68
CA VAL A 171 0.78 4.97 8.96
C VAL A 171 0.96 4.21 10.26
N PHE A 172 1.77 3.19 10.25
CA PHE A 172 2.12 2.37 11.40
C PHE A 172 3.62 2.43 11.62
N GLU A 173 4.02 2.74 12.85
CA GLU A 173 5.40 2.76 13.29
C GLU A 173 5.62 1.67 14.33
N ASP A 174 6.79 1.01 14.29
CA ASP A 174 7.20 -0.02 15.25
C ASP A 174 6.15 -1.12 15.46
N LEU A 175 5.69 -1.69 14.35
CA LEU A 175 4.69 -2.76 14.36
C LEU A 175 5.18 -3.94 15.21
N PRO A 176 4.46 -4.34 16.27
CA PRO A 176 4.78 -5.54 17.02
C PRO A 176 4.57 -6.78 16.14
N ALA A 177 5.40 -7.80 16.33
CA ALA A 177 5.14 -9.10 15.72
C ALA A 177 3.74 -9.61 16.12
N PRO A 178 3.07 -10.40 15.27
CA PRO A 178 1.87 -11.11 15.71
C PRO A 178 2.22 -12.06 16.86
N ALA A 179 1.29 -12.20 17.79
CA ALA A 179 1.39 -13.16 18.88
C ALA A 179 1.20 -14.59 18.35
#